data_cc1f6d454fd0341fcbbcf4f3920d48d9
#
_entry.id   cc1f6d454fd0341fcbbcf4f3920d48d9
#
_cell.length_a   1.000
_cell.length_b   1.000
_cell.length_c   1.000
_cell.angle_alpha   90.00
_cell.angle_beta   90.00
_cell.angle_gamma   90.00
#
_symmetry.space_group_name_H-M   'P 1'
#
loop_
_entity.id
_entity.type
_entity.pdbx_description
1 polymer ?
#
loop_
_entity_poly.entity_id
_entity_poly.type
_entity_poly.pdbx_seq_one_letter_code
_entity_poly.pdbx_strand_id
1 'polypeptide(L)'
;PTAVQLGFLPLVEAGVVELGSLIADAKSGVSGAGRKAETHILFSESADNFQAYGVAGHRHLPEIRQGLSRFAGEPVGLTFVPHLTPMIRGIHATLYGRLKKDVDLQALFEERFAGEAFVDVMPRGAHPSTRSVRSANMCRIAVHRPQGGDVVVVLSVIDNLVKGAAGQAVQNMNILFGLPEVTGLGGLPVMP
;
A
#
# COMPACT_ATOMS: atom_id res chain seq x y z
N PRO A 1 5.77 -2.87 1.80
CA PRO A 1 5.94 -2.73 0.33
C PRO A 1 4.63 -2.81 -0.44
N THR A 2 3.79 -3.84 -0.21
CA THR A 2 2.62 -4.16 -1.03
C THR A 2 1.67 -2.97 -1.28
N ALA A 3 1.24 -2.27 -0.23
CA ALA A 3 0.33 -1.12 -0.36
C ALA A 3 0.95 0.01 -1.20
N VAL A 4 2.26 0.25 -1.04
CA VAL A 4 2.97 1.32 -1.77
C VAL A 4 3.16 0.93 -3.25
N GLN A 5 3.58 -0.30 -3.51
CA GLN A 5 3.78 -0.77 -4.89
C GLN A 5 2.47 -0.80 -5.65
N LEU A 6 1.40 -1.41 -5.11
CA LEU A 6 0.09 -1.44 -5.77
C LEU A 6 -0.48 -0.03 -5.97
N GLY A 7 -0.30 0.87 -4.99
CA GLY A 7 -0.79 2.24 -5.13
C GLY A 7 -0.08 3.06 -6.20
N PHE A 8 1.23 2.85 -6.42
CA PHE A 8 1.97 3.56 -7.46
C PHE A 8 1.97 2.85 -8.82
N LEU A 9 1.69 1.55 -8.86
CA LEU A 9 1.84 0.73 -10.05
C LEU A 9 1.17 1.32 -11.31
N PRO A 10 -0.12 1.71 -11.32
CA PRO A 10 -0.74 2.24 -12.52
C PRO A 10 -0.05 3.52 -13.03
N LEU A 11 0.39 4.37 -12.10
CA LEU A 11 1.00 5.66 -12.42
C LEU A 11 2.39 5.52 -13.05
N VAL A 12 3.22 4.62 -12.49
CA VAL A 12 4.59 4.41 -12.98
C VAL A 12 4.59 3.61 -14.28
N GLU A 13 3.73 2.60 -14.41
CA GLU A 13 3.60 1.76 -15.60
C GLU A 13 3.10 2.58 -16.81
N ALA A 14 2.12 3.47 -16.59
CA ALA A 14 1.63 4.38 -17.63
C ALA A 14 2.56 5.57 -17.92
N GLY A 15 3.62 5.77 -17.12
CA GLY A 15 4.57 6.87 -17.26
C GLY A 15 3.95 8.25 -17.11
N VAL A 16 2.92 8.38 -16.25
CA VAL A 16 2.18 9.64 -16.07
C VAL A 16 2.67 10.49 -14.92
N VAL A 17 3.62 10.00 -14.11
CA VAL A 17 4.19 10.73 -12.96
C VAL A 17 5.70 10.92 -13.09
N GLU A 18 6.22 11.93 -12.39
CA GLU A 18 7.66 12.18 -12.22
C GLU A 18 8.26 11.11 -11.31
N LEU A 19 9.14 10.25 -11.87
CA LEU A 19 9.69 9.09 -11.15
C LEU A 19 10.72 9.47 -10.07
N GLY A 20 11.28 10.66 -10.11
CA GLY A 20 12.30 11.13 -9.17
C GLY A 20 11.77 11.67 -7.84
N SER A 21 10.47 11.92 -7.73
CA SER A 21 9.88 12.69 -6.61
C SER A 21 8.70 11.99 -5.92
N LEU A 22 8.60 10.66 -6.02
CA LEU A 22 7.53 9.92 -5.37
C LEU A 22 7.70 9.94 -3.83
N ILE A 23 6.60 10.11 -3.12
CA ILE A 23 6.56 10.09 -1.66
C ILE A 23 5.55 9.07 -1.19
N ALA A 24 5.95 8.21 -0.27
CA ALA A 24 5.08 7.26 0.40
C ALA A 24 5.15 7.46 1.92
N ASP A 25 4.07 7.96 2.49
CA ASP A 25 3.87 8.16 3.91
C ASP A 25 2.93 7.04 4.43
N ALA A 26 3.49 6.07 5.16
CA ALA A 26 2.81 4.85 5.54
C ALA A 26 2.56 4.77 7.04
N LYS A 27 1.31 4.66 7.45
CA LYS A 27 0.88 4.47 8.84
C LYS A 27 0.64 2.99 9.07
N SER A 28 1.43 2.36 9.96
CA SER A 28 1.40 0.92 10.25
C SER A 28 0.97 0.64 11.66
N GLY A 29 0.11 -0.36 11.84
CA GLY A 29 -0.20 -0.90 13.15
C GLY A 29 0.99 -1.60 13.79
N VAL A 30 1.01 -1.63 15.14
CA VAL A 30 2.12 -2.17 15.96
C VAL A 30 2.44 -3.63 15.70
N SER A 31 1.48 -4.44 15.26
CA SER A 31 1.72 -5.85 14.91
C SER A 31 2.72 -6.04 13.76
N GLY A 32 2.96 -4.99 12.95
CA GLY A 32 3.97 -4.97 11.90
C GLY A 32 5.41 -5.02 12.41
N ALA A 33 5.65 -4.63 13.66
CA ALA A 33 6.95 -4.72 14.33
C ALA A 33 7.34 -6.16 14.71
N GLY A 34 6.37 -7.10 14.65
CA GLY A 34 6.60 -8.51 15.02
C GLY A 34 6.46 -8.76 16.51
N ARG A 35 7.10 -9.85 17.01
CA ARG A 35 6.95 -10.34 18.38
C ARG A 35 8.20 -10.13 19.25
N LYS A 36 9.14 -9.31 18.82
CA LYS A 36 10.29 -8.98 19.65
C LYS A 36 9.86 -8.16 20.86
N ALA A 37 10.47 -8.44 22.02
CA ALA A 37 10.27 -7.62 23.21
C ALA A 37 11.21 -6.40 23.15
N GLU A 38 10.70 -5.31 22.61
CA GLU A 38 11.42 -4.03 22.51
C GLU A 38 10.58 -2.92 23.16
N THR A 39 11.22 -2.00 23.88
CA THR A 39 10.54 -0.97 24.68
C THR A 39 9.53 -0.18 23.85
N HIS A 40 9.90 0.29 22.66
CA HIS A 40 9.06 1.15 21.82
C HIS A 40 7.79 0.48 21.26
N ILE A 41 7.67 -0.86 21.40
CA ILE A 41 6.47 -1.61 20.98
C ILE A 41 5.71 -2.22 22.15
N LEU A 42 6.12 -1.95 23.40
CA LEU A 42 5.33 -2.30 24.56
C LEU A 42 3.98 -1.56 24.53
N PHE A 43 2.95 -2.17 25.11
CA PHE A 43 1.62 -1.57 25.12
C PHE A 43 1.61 -0.17 25.74
N SER A 44 2.34 0.04 26.84
CA SER A 44 2.46 1.34 27.53
C SER A 44 3.16 2.41 26.69
N GLU A 45 4.01 2.00 25.74
CA GLU A 45 4.80 2.94 24.91
C GLU A 45 4.15 3.18 23.54
N SER A 46 3.40 2.20 23.05
CA SER A 46 2.76 2.26 21.72
C SER A 46 1.30 2.75 21.76
N ALA A 47 0.61 2.56 22.92
CA ALA A 47 -0.73 3.10 23.10
C ALA A 47 -0.67 4.65 23.15
N ASP A 48 -1.65 5.31 22.53
CA ASP A 48 -1.74 6.78 22.44
C ASP A 48 -0.49 7.47 21.85
N ASN A 49 0.35 6.72 21.14
CA ASN A 49 1.57 7.22 20.53
C ASN A 49 1.53 7.07 19.01
N PHE A 50 1.99 8.10 18.31
CA PHE A 50 2.13 8.16 16.87
C PHE A 50 3.51 8.71 16.52
N GLN A 51 4.37 7.88 15.89
CA GLN A 51 5.74 8.30 15.62
C GLN A 51 6.27 7.78 14.28
N ALA A 52 7.06 8.62 13.59
CA ALA A 52 7.82 8.18 12.43
C ALA A 52 9.03 7.32 12.87
N TYR A 53 9.41 6.37 12.03
CA TYR A 53 10.62 5.58 12.25
C TYR A 53 11.32 5.27 10.93
N GLY A 54 12.60 4.94 10.97
CA GLY A 54 13.36 4.53 9.78
C GLY A 54 13.41 5.56 8.64
N VAL A 55 13.28 6.85 8.95
CA VAL A 55 13.21 7.93 7.95
C VAL A 55 14.51 8.05 7.15
N ALA A 56 15.66 7.89 7.79
CA ALA A 56 16.96 7.91 7.12
C ALA A 56 17.24 6.69 6.22
N GLY A 57 16.47 5.62 6.39
CA GLY A 57 16.55 4.40 5.59
C GLY A 57 15.78 3.26 6.25
N HIS A 58 14.87 2.66 5.52
CA HIS A 58 14.06 1.54 5.97
C HIS A 58 14.37 0.30 5.10
N ARG A 59 14.41 -0.89 5.72
CA ARG A 59 14.74 -2.16 5.03
C ARG A 59 13.84 -2.47 3.81
N HIS A 60 12.63 -1.95 3.78
CA HIS A 60 11.70 -2.13 2.66
C HIS A 60 11.90 -1.14 1.51
N LEU A 61 12.64 -0.04 1.72
CA LEU A 61 12.85 0.96 0.66
C LEU A 61 13.51 0.39 -0.60
N PRO A 62 14.58 -0.42 -0.50
CA PRO A 62 15.19 -1.05 -1.69
C PRO A 62 14.21 -1.95 -2.45
N GLU A 63 13.42 -2.75 -1.74
CA GLU A 63 12.42 -3.65 -2.33
C GLU A 63 11.33 -2.86 -3.08
N ILE A 64 10.82 -1.78 -2.46
CA ILE A 64 9.79 -0.95 -3.11
C ILE A 64 10.34 -0.29 -4.38
N ARG A 65 11.54 0.28 -4.31
CA ARG A 65 12.21 0.89 -5.47
C ARG A 65 12.44 -0.13 -6.57
N GLN A 66 12.95 -1.31 -6.25
CA GLN A 66 13.19 -2.38 -7.22
C GLN A 66 11.90 -2.76 -7.96
N GLY A 67 10.80 -2.98 -7.21
CA GLY A 67 9.51 -3.33 -7.80
C GLY A 67 8.98 -2.22 -8.72
N LEU A 68 8.94 -0.98 -8.25
CA LEU A 68 8.46 0.14 -9.05
C LEU A 68 9.34 0.41 -10.28
N SER A 69 10.66 0.34 -10.14
CA SER A 69 11.61 0.54 -11.26
C SER A 69 11.45 -0.52 -12.35
N ARG A 70 11.10 -1.76 -11.96
CA ARG A 70 10.83 -2.82 -12.93
C ARG A 70 9.63 -2.49 -13.83
N PHE A 71 8.59 -1.92 -13.27
CA PHE A 71 7.39 -1.53 -14.02
C PHE A 71 7.57 -0.20 -14.78
N ALA A 72 8.34 0.73 -14.22
CA ALA A 72 8.66 1.99 -14.90
C ALA A 72 9.65 1.82 -16.07
N GLY A 73 10.43 0.73 -16.08
CA GLY A 73 11.52 0.52 -17.05
C GLY A 73 12.80 1.34 -16.76
N GLU A 74 12.78 2.17 -15.71
CA GLU A 74 13.89 3.02 -15.30
C GLU A 74 13.92 3.22 -13.77
N PRO A 75 15.01 3.72 -13.17
CA PRO A 75 15.11 3.92 -11.74
C PRO A 75 14.07 4.88 -11.17
N VAL A 76 13.43 4.48 -10.07
CA VAL A 76 12.42 5.27 -9.35
C VAL A 76 13.03 5.86 -8.09
N GLY A 77 12.92 7.19 -7.93
CA GLY A 77 13.20 7.90 -6.69
C GLY A 77 11.99 7.85 -5.76
N LEU A 78 12.21 7.40 -4.52
CA LEU A 78 11.13 7.30 -3.53
C LEU A 78 11.61 7.79 -2.18
N THR A 79 10.89 8.75 -1.61
CA THR A 79 10.95 9.08 -0.19
C THR A 79 9.92 8.22 0.54
N PHE A 80 10.39 7.38 1.47
CA PHE A 80 9.53 6.47 2.23
C PHE A 80 9.59 6.82 3.72
N VAL A 81 8.47 7.22 4.29
CA VAL A 81 8.34 7.60 5.70
C VAL A 81 7.31 6.71 6.39
N PRO A 82 7.73 5.62 7.04
CA PRO A 82 6.82 4.81 7.83
C PRO A 82 6.57 5.41 9.21
N HIS A 83 5.34 5.24 9.70
CA HIS A 83 4.92 5.61 11.04
C HIS A 83 4.36 4.40 11.77
N LEU A 84 4.64 4.29 13.05
CA LEU A 84 3.96 3.40 13.96
C LEU A 84 2.77 4.13 14.58
N THR A 85 1.62 3.49 14.57
CA THR A 85 0.38 4.05 15.09
C THR A 85 -0.19 3.17 16.20
N PRO A 86 -1.05 3.68 17.10
CA PRO A 86 -1.59 2.90 18.22
C PRO A 86 -2.58 1.81 17.79
N MET A 87 -2.91 1.67 16.53
CA MET A 87 -3.74 0.56 16.04
C MET A 87 -2.96 -0.75 16.02
N ILE A 88 -3.65 -1.87 16.27
CA ILE A 88 -3.01 -3.19 16.29
C ILE A 88 -2.68 -3.65 14.86
N ARG A 89 -3.62 -3.57 13.92
CA ARG A 89 -3.51 -4.08 12.54
C ARG A 89 -3.85 -3.02 11.52
N GLY A 90 -3.29 -3.17 10.34
CA GLY A 90 -3.54 -2.35 9.16
C GLY A 90 -2.34 -1.51 8.76
N ILE A 91 -2.28 -1.21 7.47
CA ILE A 91 -1.42 -0.17 6.89
C ILE A 91 -2.32 0.75 6.09
N HIS A 92 -2.17 2.05 6.33
CA HIS A 92 -2.69 3.10 5.48
C HIS A 92 -1.52 3.86 4.86
N ALA A 93 -1.30 3.68 3.57
CA ALA A 93 -0.30 4.41 2.82
C ALA A 93 -0.94 5.60 2.10
N THR A 94 -0.42 6.79 2.33
CA THR A 94 -0.74 7.98 1.55
C THR A 94 0.43 8.25 0.62
N LEU A 95 0.18 8.21 -0.67
CA LEU A 95 1.19 8.26 -1.72
C LEU A 95 1.00 9.55 -2.52
N TYR A 96 2.10 10.23 -2.80
CA TYR A 96 2.08 11.47 -3.55
C TYR A 96 3.01 11.37 -4.75
N GLY A 97 2.53 11.82 -5.89
CA GLY A 97 3.31 11.95 -7.12
C GLY A 97 2.95 13.25 -7.84
N ARG A 98 3.86 13.72 -8.68
CA ARG A 98 3.62 14.86 -9.56
C ARG A 98 3.29 14.34 -10.96
N LEU A 99 2.15 14.76 -11.50
CA LEU A 99 1.69 14.36 -12.83
C LEU A 99 2.49 15.09 -13.91
N LYS A 100 2.90 14.36 -14.94
CA LYS A 100 3.52 14.87 -16.17
C LYS A 100 2.51 15.05 -17.31
N LYS A 101 1.36 14.39 -17.18
CA LYS A 101 0.31 14.38 -18.21
C LYS A 101 -1.05 14.51 -17.55
N ASP A 102 -1.98 15.11 -18.27
CA ASP A 102 -3.39 15.06 -17.91
C ASP A 102 -3.97 13.70 -18.29
N VAL A 103 -4.60 13.03 -17.33
CA VAL A 103 -5.15 11.67 -17.49
C VAL A 103 -6.34 11.47 -16.55
N ASP A 104 -7.32 10.68 -16.96
CA ASP A 104 -8.35 10.20 -16.05
C ASP A 104 -7.77 9.15 -15.12
N LEU A 105 -7.40 9.59 -13.92
CA LEU A 105 -6.78 8.74 -12.90
C LEU A 105 -7.69 7.60 -12.45
N GLN A 106 -9.01 7.82 -12.37
CA GLN A 106 -9.95 6.78 -11.95
C GLN A 106 -9.98 5.66 -13.00
N ALA A 107 -10.16 6.02 -14.25
CA ALA A 107 -10.17 5.06 -15.35
C ALA A 107 -8.85 4.28 -15.45
N LEU A 108 -7.71 4.97 -15.30
CA LEU A 108 -6.38 4.35 -15.29
C LEU A 108 -6.25 3.24 -14.23
N PHE A 109 -6.72 3.50 -13.01
CA PHE A 109 -6.65 2.51 -11.93
C PHE A 109 -7.64 1.37 -12.13
N GLU A 110 -8.89 1.68 -12.52
CA GLU A 110 -9.92 0.66 -12.79
C GLU A 110 -9.51 -0.28 -13.92
N GLU A 111 -8.97 0.25 -15.01
CA GLU A 111 -8.48 -0.54 -16.14
C GLU A 111 -7.31 -1.43 -15.74
N ARG A 112 -6.31 -0.86 -15.02
CA ARG A 112 -5.11 -1.61 -14.61
C ARG A 112 -5.43 -2.76 -13.67
N PHE A 113 -6.40 -2.59 -12.79
CA PHE A 113 -6.78 -3.59 -11.80
C PHE A 113 -8.05 -4.37 -12.16
N ALA A 114 -8.55 -4.22 -13.39
CA ALA A 114 -9.68 -5.01 -13.87
C ALA A 114 -9.35 -6.52 -13.80
N GLY A 115 -10.19 -7.28 -13.09
CA GLY A 115 -10.00 -8.72 -12.91
C GLY A 115 -9.03 -9.13 -11.81
N GLU A 116 -8.36 -8.20 -11.13
CA GLU A 116 -7.47 -8.51 -9.99
C GLU A 116 -8.28 -8.83 -8.73
N ALA A 117 -8.32 -10.10 -8.34
CA ALA A 117 -9.19 -10.62 -7.28
C ALA A 117 -8.99 -9.95 -5.91
N PHE A 118 -7.80 -9.39 -5.65
CA PHE A 118 -7.43 -8.85 -4.36
C PHE A 118 -7.08 -7.36 -4.38
N VAL A 119 -7.48 -6.64 -5.42
CA VAL A 119 -7.37 -5.18 -5.50
C VAL A 119 -8.75 -4.59 -5.78
N ASP A 120 -9.19 -3.71 -4.91
CA ASP A 120 -10.47 -3.01 -5.01
C ASP A 120 -10.18 -1.52 -5.22
N VAL A 121 -10.42 -1.04 -6.43
CA VAL A 121 -10.37 0.40 -6.76
C VAL A 121 -11.70 1.02 -6.35
N MET A 122 -11.66 1.84 -5.33
CA MET A 122 -12.86 2.46 -4.77
C MET A 122 -13.42 3.54 -5.71
N PRO A 123 -14.72 3.80 -5.65
CA PRO A 123 -15.35 4.85 -6.45
C PRO A 123 -14.70 6.22 -6.24
N ARG A 124 -14.76 7.07 -7.24
CA ARG A 124 -14.26 8.46 -7.20
C ARG A 124 -14.76 9.20 -5.94
N GLY A 125 -13.83 9.81 -5.22
CA GLY A 125 -14.14 10.56 -3.99
C GLY A 125 -14.20 9.71 -2.73
N ALA A 126 -14.06 8.39 -2.82
CA ALA A 126 -14.05 7.52 -1.64
C ALA A 126 -12.72 7.58 -0.87
N HIS A 127 -12.78 7.25 0.41
CA HIS A 127 -11.62 7.20 1.31
C HIS A 127 -11.57 5.83 2.00
N PRO A 128 -10.58 4.99 1.69
CA PRO A 128 -10.46 3.68 2.31
C PRO A 128 -10.06 3.79 3.78
N SER A 129 -10.54 2.85 4.60
CA SER A 129 -10.11 2.70 5.99
C SER A 129 -9.45 1.34 6.21
N THR A 130 -8.49 1.25 7.13
CA THR A 130 -7.82 -0.01 7.47
C THR A 130 -8.78 -1.07 7.99
N ARG A 131 -9.88 -0.65 8.64
CA ARG A 131 -10.92 -1.54 9.13
C ARG A 131 -11.60 -2.30 7.99
N SER A 132 -11.76 -1.67 6.83
CA SER A 132 -12.44 -2.27 5.67
C SER A 132 -11.67 -3.41 4.98
N VAL A 133 -10.42 -3.66 5.37
CA VAL A 133 -9.59 -4.75 4.85
C VAL A 133 -9.07 -5.68 5.95
N ARG A 134 -9.48 -5.46 7.20
CA ARG A 134 -9.01 -6.23 8.35
C ARG A 134 -9.29 -7.73 8.18
N SER A 135 -8.28 -8.55 8.34
CA SER A 135 -8.28 -10.01 8.18
C SER A 135 -8.53 -10.52 6.76
N ALA A 136 -8.65 -9.65 5.77
CA ALA A 136 -8.82 -10.04 4.37
C ALA A 136 -7.53 -9.85 3.56
N ASN A 137 -7.38 -10.64 2.48
CA ASN A 137 -6.26 -10.49 1.54
C ASN A 137 -6.51 -9.37 0.50
N MET A 138 -7.17 -8.29 0.93
CA MET A 138 -7.55 -7.18 0.05
C MET A 138 -6.62 -5.99 0.17
N CYS A 139 -6.40 -5.33 -0.96
CA CYS A 139 -5.87 -3.98 -1.05
C CYS A 139 -6.97 -3.07 -1.58
N ARG A 140 -7.38 -2.05 -0.82
CA ARG A 140 -8.31 -1.02 -1.29
C ARG A 140 -7.58 0.24 -1.64
N ILE A 141 -7.87 0.79 -2.82
CA ILE A 141 -7.17 1.95 -3.38
C ILE A 141 -8.20 3.00 -3.78
N ALA A 142 -7.91 4.25 -3.42
CA ALA A 142 -8.61 5.41 -3.93
C ALA A 142 -7.60 6.41 -4.49
N VAL A 143 -7.92 7.03 -5.62
CA VAL A 143 -7.05 8.01 -6.27
C VAL A 143 -7.73 9.37 -6.33
N HIS A 144 -6.96 10.42 -6.05
CA HIS A 144 -7.43 11.80 -5.99
C HIS A 144 -6.49 12.73 -6.73
N ARG A 145 -7.07 13.80 -7.28
CA ARG A 145 -6.34 14.93 -7.85
C ARG A 145 -6.78 16.19 -7.12
N PRO A 146 -6.13 16.56 -6.00
CA PRO A 146 -6.55 17.70 -5.19
C PRO A 146 -6.60 18.98 -6.02
N GLN A 147 -7.71 19.70 -5.96
CA GLN A 147 -7.91 21.01 -6.62
C GLN A 147 -7.66 21.00 -8.13
N GLY A 148 -7.63 19.85 -8.80
CA GLY A 148 -7.33 19.74 -10.22
C GLY A 148 -5.89 20.08 -10.59
N GLY A 149 -4.98 20.15 -9.59
CA GLY A 149 -3.56 20.49 -9.77
C GLY A 149 -2.74 19.37 -10.42
N ASP A 150 -1.42 19.50 -10.35
CA ASP A 150 -0.46 18.51 -10.88
C ASP A 150 -0.10 17.40 -9.86
N VAL A 151 -0.62 17.46 -8.65
CA VAL A 151 -0.39 16.44 -7.62
C VAL A 151 -1.46 15.36 -7.70
N VAL A 152 -1.01 14.09 -7.76
CA VAL A 152 -1.86 12.93 -7.52
C VAL A 152 -1.64 12.42 -6.10
N VAL A 153 -2.73 12.09 -5.41
CA VAL A 153 -2.72 11.46 -4.10
C VAL A 153 -3.40 10.09 -4.23
N VAL A 154 -2.69 9.03 -3.85
CA VAL A 154 -3.25 7.69 -3.79
C VAL A 154 -3.32 7.23 -2.34
N LEU A 155 -4.50 6.79 -1.93
CA LEU A 155 -4.74 6.17 -0.63
C LEU A 155 -4.79 4.66 -0.84
N SER A 156 -3.92 3.92 -0.17
CA SER A 156 -3.85 2.47 -0.29
C SER A 156 -3.87 1.83 1.09
N VAL A 157 -4.84 0.94 1.34
CA VAL A 157 -4.99 0.26 2.62
C VAL A 157 -4.94 -1.25 2.46
N ILE A 158 -4.26 -1.90 3.40
CA ILE A 158 -4.15 -3.36 3.50
C ILE A 158 -4.19 -3.80 4.97
N ASP A 159 -4.52 -5.05 5.21
CA ASP A 159 -4.15 -5.70 6.48
C ASP A 159 -2.66 -6.09 6.43
N ASN A 160 -1.87 -5.57 7.36
CA ASN A 160 -0.43 -5.77 7.39
C ASN A 160 -0.01 -7.23 7.65
N LEU A 161 -0.86 -8.03 8.29
CA LEU A 161 -0.59 -9.44 8.59
C LEU A 161 -1.14 -10.40 7.52
N VAL A 162 -2.10 -9.96 6.70
CA VAL A 162 -2.68 -10.77 5.62
C VAL A 162 -2.11 -10.33 4.26
N LYS A 163 -2.65 -9.31 3.62
CA LYS A 163 -2.15 -8.82 2.31
C LYS A 163 -0.71 -8.30 2.40
N GLY A 164 -0.31 -7.78 3.55
CA GLY A 164 1.07 -7.33 3.80
C GLY A 164 2.06 -8.44 4.18
N ALA A 165 1.60 -9.66 4.45
CA ALA A 165 2.46 -10.75 4.93
C ALA A 165 1.95 -12.12 4.48
N ALA A 166 1.28 -12.89 5.38
CA ALA A 166 0.94 -14.29 5.14
C ALA A 166 -0.01 -14.49 3.96
N GLY A 167 -1.00 -13.62 3.77
CA GLY A 167 -1.95 -13.73 2.66
C GLY A 167 -1.26 -13.55 1.31
N GLN A 168 -0.34 -12.60 1.18
CA GLN A 168 0.44 -12.43 -0.04
C GLN A 168 1.35 -13.63 -0.30
N ALA A 169 1.92 -14.22 0.75
CA ALA A 169 2.73 -15.44 0.61
C ALA A 169 1.91 -16.62 0.08
N VAL A 170 0.69 -16.83 0.60
CA VAL A 170 -0.24 -17.86 0.10
C VAL A 170 -0.67 -17.56 -1.33
N GLN A 171 -0.97 -16.31 -1.67
CA GLN A 171 -1.32 -15.90 -3.03
C GLN A 171 -0.17 -16.21 -4.01
N ASN A 172 1.06 -15.89 -3.65
CA ASN A 172 2.25 -16.22 -4.46
C ASN A 172 2.43 -17.72 -4.60
N MET A 173 2.23 -18.49 -3.53
CA MET A 173 2.28 -19.95 -3.55
C MET A 173 1.24 -20.50 -4.54
N ASN A 174 0.00 -20.03 -4.48
CA ASN A 174 -1.07 -20.49 -5.40
C ASN A 174 -0.65 -20.28 -6.85
N ILE A 175 -0.14 -19.10 -7.20
CA ILE A 175 0.34 -18.78 -8.56
C ILE A 175 1.50 -19.68 -8.96
N LEU A 176 2.50 -19.86 -8.10
CA LEU A 176 3.68 -20.69 -8.38
C LEU A 176 3.35 -22.16 -8.61
N PHE A 177 2.35 -22.70 -7.92
CA PHE A 177 1.93 -24.09 -8.05
C PHE A 177 0.75 -24.29 -9.03
N GLY A 178 0.36 -23.26 -9.78
CA GLY A 178 -0.74 -23.35 -10.75
C GLY A 178 -2.13 -23.56 -10.12
N LEU A 179 -2.29 -23.23 -8.84
CA LEU A 179 -3.59 -23.25 -8.17
C LEU A 179 -4.39 -21.99 -8.50
N PRO A 180 -5.73 -22.02 -8.41
CA PRO A 180 -6.49 -20.78 -8.49
C PRO A 180 -5.98 -19.77 -7.45
N GLU A 181 -5.67 -18.57 -7.88
CA GLU A 181 -5.03 -17.53 -7.06
C GLU A 181 -5.74 -17.26 -5.73
N VAL A 182 -7.07 -17.38 -5.72
CA VAL A 182 -7.94 -17.12 -4.58
C VAL A 182 -8.03 -18.27 -3.57
N THR A 183 -7.40 -19.41 -3.83
CA THR A 183 -7.52 -20.61 -2.99
C THR A 183 -7.09 -20.30 -1.54
N GLY A 184 -8.02 -20.52 -0.59
CA GLY A 184 -7.78 -20.29 0.84
C GLY A 184 -7.76 -18.82 1.28
N LEU A 185 -8.00 -17.86 0.37
CA LEU A 185 -7.89 -16.43 0.63
C LEU A 185 -9.23 -15.66 0.54
N GLY A 186 -10.34 -16.36 0.38
CA GLY A 186 -11.69 -15.77 0.22
C GLY A 186 -12.32 -15.20 1.50
N GLY A 187 -11.56 -15.02 2.58
CA GLY A 187 -12.06 -14.43 3.81
C GLY A 187 -12.52 -13.00 3.65
N LEU A 188 -13.74 -12.69 4.12
CA LEU A 188 -14.24 -11.31 4.14
C LEU A 188 -13.60 -10.51 5.28
N PRO A 189 -13.52 -9.17 5.15
CA PRO A 189 -13.06 -8.31 6.23
C PRO A 189 -13.93 -8.46 7.47
N VAL A 190 -13.28 -8.61 8.62
CA VAL A 190 -13.98 -8.62 9.91
C VAL A 190 -14.14 -7.18 10.39
N MET A 191 -15.37 -6.68 10.29
CA MET A 191 -15.76 -5.38 10.85
C MET A 191 -16.46 -5.62 12.18
N PRO A 192 -15.85 -5.28 13.32
CA PRO A 192 -16.56 -5.30 14.61
C PRO A 192 -17.54 -4.16 14.71
#